data_f7d194cf7539447107e4745ee3aebbdb
#
_entry.id   f7d194cf7539447107e4745ee3aebbdb
#
_cell.length_a   1.000
_cell.length_b   1.000
_cell.length_c   1.000
_cell.angle_alpha   90.00
_cell.angle_beta   90.00
_cell.angle_gamma   90.00
#
_symmetry.space_group_name_H-M   'P 1'
#
loop_
_entity.id
_entity.type
_entity.pdbx_description
1 polymer ?
#
loop_
_entity_poly.entity_id
_entity_poly.type
_entity_poly.pdbx_seq_one_letter_code
_entity_poly.pdbx_strand_id
1 'polypeptide(L)'
;GRVNLYTLISMSHLKYYARRPRIPKSELSKYREGLLVGSACEAGELYQAILNEKSEERIAKIVNFYDYLEIQPLGNNQFMIESPKITKVQNEEDLKEINRRIVALGERFNKPVVGTCDVHFMNPEDEVYRRIIMAGKGFGDADSQPPLYLRTTDEMLEEFEYLGSAKAREIVIENPVKIARMVEKITPVRPDKCPPVIPDSDKMLRDICYNKAHSMYGENLPEIVTERLERELNSIISNGFAVMYIIAQKLVWKSVEDGYLVGSRGSVGSSFVATMAGITEVNPLSPHYYCKKCHYSDFDSEEVRKFAGGCGWDMPDRTCPVCGEKLTKDGFDIPFETFLGFKGNKEPDIDLNFSGDYQSNAHKYTEVIFGAGQTFRAGTVGTLADKTAFGYVKNYYEEHGQGKRKCEIDRIVQG
;
A
#
# COMPACT_ATOMS: atom_id res chain seq x y z
N GLY A 1 -22.39 -0.65 -3.64
CA GLY A 1 -21.81 -0.51 -2.29
C GLY A 1 -20.30 -0.33 -2.35
N ARG A 2 -19.56 -1.29 -2.93
CA ARG A 2 -18.08 -1.25 -2.98
C ARG A 2 -17.52 0.07 -3.54
N VAL A 3 -17.99 0.51 -4.69
CA VAL A 3 -17.52 1.76 -5.32
C VAL A 3 -17.88 2.97 -4.44
N ASN A 4 -19.09 3.00 -3.87
CA ASN A 4 -19.52 4.06 -2.98
C ASN A 4 -18.66 4.15 -1.73
N LEU A 5 -18.31 3.00 -1.12
CA LEU A 5 -17.41 2.94 0.04
C LEU A 5 -16.02 3.50 -0.31
N TYR A 6 -15.43 3.09 -1.43
CA TYR A 6 -14.11 3.59 -1.85
C TYR A 6 -14.15 5.08 -2.19
N THR A 7 -15.25 5.56 -2.79
CA THR A 7 -15.44 7.00 -3.04
C THR A 7 -15.47 7.79 -1.73
N LEU A 8 -16.23 7.32 -0.74
CA LEU A 8 -16.30 7.97 0.58
C LEU A 8 -14.94 7.98 1.30
N ILE A 9 -14.22 6.87 1.27
CA ILE A 9 -12.87 6.79 1.85
C ILE A 9 -11.92 7.75 1.14
N SER A 10 -11.93 7.78 -0.19
CA SER A 10 -11.11 8.72 -0.97
C SER A 10 -11.44 10.18 -0.63
N MET A 11 -12.72 10.52 -0.57
CA MET A 11 -13.16 11.87 -0.20
C MET A 11 -12.73 12.26 1.22
N SER A 12 -12.76 11.30 2.16
CA SER A 12 -12.35 11.54 3.55
C SER A 12 -10.88 11.94 3.67
N HIS A 13 -10.03 11.44 2.77
CA HIS A 13 -8.60 11.76 2.73
C HIS A 13 -8.29 12.99 1.86
N LEU A 14 -8.95 13.15 0.72
CA LEU A 14 -8.63 14.20 -0.25
C LEU A 14 -9.34 15.54 0.03
N LYS A 15 -10.55 15.49 0.60
CA LYS A 15 -11.39 16.70 0.81
C LYS A 15 -11.64 17.02 2.27
N TYR A 16 -11.81 16.00 3.11
CA TYR A 16 -12.31 16.17 4.48
C TYR A 16 -11.29 15.74 5.54
N TYR A 17 -10.01 15.67 5.20
CA TYR A 17 -8.95 15.35 6.15
C TYR A 17 -8.68 16.54 7.08
N ALA A 18 -8.86 16.30 8.38
CA ALA A 18 -8.48 17.26 9.42
C ALA A 18 -7.91 16.49 10.61
N ARG A 19 -6.58 16.36 10.69
CA ARG A 19 -5.80 15.49 11.58
C ARG A 19 -6.05 13.99 11.37
N ARG A 20 -7.26 13.62 10.95
CA ARG A 20 -7.68 12.26 10.57
C ARG A 20 -8.74 12.35 9.47
N PRO A 21 -8.95 11.29 8.68
CA PRO A 21 -9.99 11.27 7.67
C PRO A 21 -11.39 11.35 8.29
N ARG A 22 -12.29 12.10 7.67
CA ARG A 22 -13.67 12.28 8.13
C ARG A 22 -14.63 12.12 6.97
N ILE A 23 -15.80 11.56 7.24
CA ILE A 23 -16.89 11.46 6.26
C ILE A 23 -18.08 12.27 6.76
N PRO A 24 -18.43 13.40 6.12
CA PRO A 24 -19.63 14.15 6.46
C PRO A 24 -20.89 13.29 6.23
N LYS A 25 -21.88 13.38 7.11
CA LYS A 25 -23.17 12.67 6.96
C LYS A 25 -23.88 12.97 5.64
N SER A 26 -23.78 14.19 5.16
CA SER A 26 -24.32 14.59 3.87
C SER A 26 -23.71 13.82 2.69
N GLU A 27 -22.41 13.58 2.74
CA GLU A 27 -21.73 12.77 1.71
C GLU A 27 -22.05 11.30 1.87
N LEU A 28 -22.04 10.78 3.11
CA LEU A 28 -22.48 9.41 3.38
C LEU A 28 -23.90 9.14 2.87
N SER A 29 -24.82 10.09 3.04
CA SER A 29 -26.20 9.98 2.54
C SER A 29 -26.28 9.91 1.01
N LYS A 30 -25.43 10.65 0.30
CA LYS A 30 -25.38 10.61 -1.18
C LYS A 30 -24.88 9.27 -1.73
N TYR A 31 -23.93 8.66 -1.06
CA TYR A 31 -23.26 7.41 -1.47
C TYR A 31 -23.71 6.19 -0.65
N ARG A 32 -24.88 6.26 -0.02
CA ARG A 32 -25.37 5.23 0.89
C ARG A 32 -25.82 3.94 0.20
N GLU A 33 -26.18 4.00 -1.07
CA GLU A 33 -26.68 2.86 -1.81
C GLU A 33 -25.70 1.68 -1.77
N GLY A 34 -26.19 0.51 -1.38
CA GLY A 34 -25.42 -0.72 -1.23
C GLY A 34 -24.48 -0.75 -0.01
N LEU A 35 -24.68 0.13 0.99
CA LEU A 35 -23.95 0.15 2.25
C LEU A 35 -24.90 -0.14 3.42
N LEU A 36 -24.45 -0.96 4.37
CA LEU A 36 -25.03 -1.12 5.69
C LEU A 36 -24.24 -0.26 6.67
N VAL A 37 -24.92 0.60 7.41
CA VAL A 37 -24.27 1.56 8.31
C VAL A 37 -24.75 1.31 9.74
N GLY A 38 -23.82 0.97 10.64
CA GLY A 38 -24.07 0.76 12.06
C GLY A 38 -23.81 1.99 12.91
N SER A 39 -24.35 2.00 14.13
CA SER A 39 -24.25 3.12 15.07
C SER A 39 -22.87 3.30 15.72
N ALA A 40 -21.96 2.36 15.51
CA ALA A 40 -20.63 2.30 16.12
C ALA A 40 -20.64 2.15 17.66
N CYS A 41 -19.44 2.24 18.26
CA CYS A 41 -19.18 2.05 19.69
C CYS A 41 -19.59 3.25 20.54
N GLU A 42 -19.03 3.34 21.76
CA GLU A 42 -19.25 4.44 22.71
C GLU A 42 -18.88 5.82 22.15
N ALA A 43 -17.94 5.89 21.23
CA ALA A 43 -17.57 7.14 20.54
C ALA A 43 -18.58 7.53 19.44
N GLY A 44 -19.50 6.63 19.10
CA GLY A 44 -20.53 6.83 18.10
C GLY A 44 -21.59 7.86 18.50
N GLU A 45 -22.23 8.43 17.50
CA GLU A 45 -23.23 9.50 17.70
C GLU A 45 -24.40 9.07 18.57
N LEU A 46 -24.88 7.81 18.44
CA LEU A 46 -26.00 7.30 19.21
C LEU A 46 -25.64 7.16 20.70
N TYR A 47 -24.55 6.49 21.01
CA TYR A 47 -24.10 6.30 22.39
C TYR A 47 -23.86 7.66 23.05
N GLN A 48 -23.19 8.56 22.39
CA GLN A 48 -22.93 9.91 22.87
C GLN A 48 -24.20 10.74 23.07
N ALA A 49 -25.22 10.55 22.24
CA ALA A 49 -26.50 11.22 22.40
C ALA A 49 -27.25 10.73 23.65
N ILE A 50 -27.21 9.43 23.92
CA ILE A 50 -27.80 8.83 25.12
C ILE A 50 -27.04 9.29 26.35
N LEU A 51 -25.71 9.16 26.38
CA LEU A 51 -24.85 9.59 27.49
C LEU A 51 -25.05 11.07 27.85
N ASN A 52 -25.24 11.90 26.85
CA ASN A 52 -25.46 13.35 27.01
C ASN A 52 -26.95 13.74 27.12
N GLU A 53 -27.84 12.76 27.32
CA GLU A 53 -29.29 12.97 27.55
C GLU A 53 -29.94 13.89 26.51
N LYS A 54 -29.62 13.68 25.23
CA LYS A 54 -30.25 14.42 24.15
C LYS A 54 -31.74 14.10 24.07
N SER A 55 -32.53 15.04 23.51
CA SER A 55 -33.97 14.85 23.39
C SER A 55 -34.33 13.58 22.60
N GLU A 56 -35.48 12.98 22.94
CA GLU A 56 -36.02 11.79 22.24
C GLU A 56 -36.15 12.02 20.74
N GLU A 57 -36.53 13.22 20.32
CA GLU A 57 -36.60 13.59 18.90
C GLU A 57 -35.21 13.52 18.23
N ARG A 58 -34.16 14.00 18.90
CA ARG A 58 -32.79 13.94 18.40
C ARG A 58 -32.28 12.50 18.31
N ILE A 59 -32.52 11.70 19.35
CA ILE A 59 -32.16 10.28 19.40
C ILE A 59 -32.87 9.52 18.28
N ALA A 60 -34.18 9.76 18.07
CA ALA A 60 -34.95 9.14 17.00
C ALA A 60 -34.38 9.46 15.60
N LYS A 61 -33.97 10.69 15.35
CA LYS A 61 -33.31 11.07 14.09
C LYS A 61 -32.00 10.34 13.88
N ILE A 62 -31.21 10.14 14.96
CA ILE A 62 -29.96 9.41 14.92
C ILE A 62 -30.20 7.92 14.60
N VAL A 63 -31.10 7.26 15.36
CA VAL A 63 -31.44 5.84 15.16
C VAL A 63 -31.94 5.57 13.73
N ASN A 64 -32.80 6.42 13.21
CA ASN A 64 -33.33 6.28 11.85
C ASN A 64 -32.25 6.39 10.76
N PHE A 65 -31.14 7.04 11.05
CA PHE A 65 -30.03 7.16 10.11
C PHE A 65 -29.28 5.83 9.92
N TYR A 66 -29.21 4.97 10.92
CA TYR A 66 -28.46 3.72 10.90
C TYR A 66 -29.31 2.52 10.47
N ASP A 67 -28.70 1.52 9.87
CA ASP A 67 -29.34 0.27 9.46
C ASP A 67 -29.40 -0.73 10.62
N TYR A 68 -28.41 -0.69 11.51
CA TYR A 68 -28.34 -1.48 12.74
C TYR A 68 -27.69 -0.70 13.86
N LEU A 69 -27.92 -1.13 15.09
CA LEU A 69 -27.34 -0.52 16.29
C LEU A 69 -26.32 -1.48 16.90
N GLU A 70 -25.39 -0.96 17.68
CA GLU A 70 -24.29 -1.70 18.26
C GLU A 70 -24.18 -1.45 19.75
N ILE A 71 -23.92 -2.52 20.52
CA ILE A 71 -23.49 -2.49 21.91
C ILE A 71 -22.26 -3.36 22.08
N GLN A 72 -21.46 -3.07 23.11
CA GLN A 72 -20.22 -3.78 23.40
C GLN A 72 -20.21 -4.30 24.83
N PRO A 73 -19.32 -5.28 25.17
CA PRO A 73 -19.09 -5.71 26.52
C PRO A 73 -18.83 -4.53 27.47
N LEU A 74 -19.31 -4.62 28.71
CA LEU A 74 -19.19 -3.52 29.66
C LEU A 74 -17.73 -3.13 29.94
N GLY A 75 -16.82 -4.14 29.96
CA GLY A 75 -15.39 -3.93 30.15
C GLY A 75 -14.74 -3.00 29.11
N ASN A 76 -15.29 -2.95 27.88
CA ASN A 76 -14.79 -2.05 26.83
C ASN A 76 -15.00 -0.57 27.21
N ASN A 77 -16.00 -0.28 28.05
CA ASN A 77 -16.40 1.06 28.47
C ASN A 77 -16.10 1.34 29.96
N GLN A 78 -15.37 0.46 30.64
CA GLN A 78 -15.01 0.60 32.07
C GLN A 78 -14.31 1.92 32.37
N PHE A 79 -13.51 2.43 31.43
CA PHE A 79 -12.82 3.70 31.54
C PHE A 79 -13.75 4.89 31.81
N MET A 80 -15.03 4.79 31.47
CA MET A 80 -16.01 5.85 31.72
C MET A 80 -16.31 6.02 33.18
N ILE A 81 -16.29 4.93 33.95
CA ILE A 81 -16.50 4.94 35.41
C ILE A 81 -15.30 5.61 36.11
N GLU A 82 -14.11 5.39 35.60
CA GLU A 82 -12.86 5.91 36.17
C GLU A 82 -12.57 7.34 35.74
N SER A 83 -13.19 7.83 34.68
CA SER A 83 -12.92 9.14 34.10
C SER A 83 -13.56 10.28 34.91
N PRO A 84 -12.77 11.21 35.47
CA PRO A 84 -13.31 12.37 36.18
C PRO A 84 -14.09 13.34 35.25
N LYS A 85 -13.99 13.14 33.92
CA LYS A 85 -14.68 13.99 32.92
C LYS A 85 -16.09 13.46 32.59
N ILE A 86 -16.37 12.20 32.91
CA ILE A 86 -17.64 11.55 32.61
C ILE A 86 -18.40 11.35 33.94
N THR A 87 -19.23 12.31 34.31
CA THR A 87 -19.93 12.31 35.62
C THR A 87 -21.24 11.51 35.61
N LYS A 88 -21.68 11.05 34.44
CA LYS A 88 -22.98 10.36 34.27
C LYS A 88 -22.89 8.85 34.34
N VAL A 89 -21.69 8.31 34.35
CA VAL A 89 -21.40 6.88 34.51
C VAL A 89 -20.57 6.71 35.76
N GLN A 90 -21.13 6.12 36.79
CA GLN A 90 -20.49 5.97 38.09
C GLN A 90 -20.24 4.51 38.48
N ASN A 91 -20.92 3.59 37.81
CA ASN A 91 -20.85 2.15 38.06
C ASN A 91 -21.28 1.34 36.84
N GLU A 92 -21.12 0.03 36.90
CA GLU A 92 -21.52 -0.88 35.80
C GLU A 92 -23.02 -0.83 35.47
N GLU A 93 -23.86 -0.57 36.43
CA GLU A 93 -25.31 -0.50 36.18
C GLU A 93 -25.66 0.65 35.26
N ASP A 94 -24.96 1.76 35.35
CA ASP A 94 -25.12 2.89 34.41
C ASP A 94 -24.73 2.48 32.98
N LEU A 95 -23.67 1.69 32.83
CA LEU A 95 -23.29 1.13 31.51
C LEU A 95 -24.34 0.15 30.99
N LYS A 96 -24.87 -0.74 31.85
CA LYS A 96 -25.96 -1.66 31.48
C LYS A 96 -27.19 -0.91 31.01
N GLU A 97 -27.54 0.19 31.71
CA GLU A 97 -28.71 0.99 31.38
C GLU A 97 -28.58 1.65 30.01
N ILE A 98 -27.40 2.16 29.67
CA ILE A 98 -27.16 2.70 28.30
C ILE A 98 -27.36 1.60 27.25
N ASN A 99 -26.79 0.41 27.47
CA ASN A 99 -26.97 -0.72 26.56
C ASN A 99 -28.44 -1.16 26.47
N ARG A 100 -29.17 -1.28 27.60
CA ARG A 100 -30.60 -1.57 27.60
C ARG A 100 -31.40 -0.54 26.79
N ARG A 101 -31.04 0.74 26.92
CA ARG A 101 -31.69 1.80 26.16
C ARG A 101 -31.46 1.67 24.67
N ILE A 102 -30.23 1.31 24.24
CA ILE A 102 -29.93 1.05 22.83
C ILE A 102 -30.77 -0.14 22.32
N VAL A 103 -30.88 -1.22 23.13
CA VAL A 103 -31.71 -2.38 22.79
C VAL A 103 -33.18 -1.99 22.64
N ALA A 104 -33.72 -1.23 23.58
CA ALA A 104 -35.12 -0.75 23.52
C ALA A 104 -35.36 0.18 22.31
N LEU A 105 -34.39 1.00 21.94
CA LEU A 105 -34.43 1.82 20.71
C LEU A 105 -34.44 0.93 19.47
N GLY A 106 -33.64 -0.13 19.44
CA GLY A 106 -33.64 -1.11 18.36
C GLY A 106 -35.01 -1.73 18.16
N GLU A 107 -35.67 -2.17 19.24
CA GLU A 107 -37.03 -2.71 19.21
C GLU A 107 -38.05 -1.68 18.73
N ARG A 108 -38.01 -0.48 19.31
CA ARG A 108 -38.94 0.63 18.96
C ARG A 108 -38.88 1.02 17.50
N PHE A 109 -37.69 1.05 16.92
CA PHE A 109 -37.45 1.52 15.55
C PHE A 109 -37.23 0.39 14.55
N ASN A 110 -37.43 -0.86 14.97
CA ASN A 110 -37.24 -2.08 14.18
C ASN A 110 -35.85 -2.14 13.54
N LYS A 111 -34.81 -1.84 14.34
CA LYS A 111 -33.41 -1.93 13.95
C LYS A 111 -32.75 -3.11 14.67
N PRO A 112 -32.07 -4.03 13.97
CA PRO A 112 -31.32 -5.07 14.65
C PRO A 112 -30.22 -4.44 15.52
N VAL A 113 -30.06 -4.99 16.74
CA VAL A 113 -28.96 -4.63 17.64
C VAL A 113 -27.96 -5.77 17.64
N VAL A 114 -26.67 -5.46 17.53
CA VAL A 114 -25.57 -6.44 17.53
C VAL A 114 -24.63 -6.19 18.70
N GLY A 115 -24.16 -7.27 19.33
CA GLY A 115 -23.07 -7.25 20.28
C GLY A 115 -21.74 -7.47 19.54
N THR A 116 -20.84 -6.51 19.58
CA THR A 116 -19.50 -6.62 18.99
C THR A 116 -18.44 -6.60 20.06
N CYS A 117 -17.34 -7.33 19.83
CA CYS A 117 -16.28 -7.50 20.82
C CYS A 117 -15.17 -6.43 20.74
N ASP A 118 -15.03 -5.77 19.60
CA ASP A 118 -13.95 -4.80 19.35
C ASP A 118 -12.54 -5.37 19.56
N VAL A 119 -12.27 -6.51 18.93
CA VAL A 119 -11.04 -7.29 19.12
C VAL A 119 -9.80 -6.53 18.66
N HIS A 120 -8.83 -6.39 19.55
CA HIS A 120 -7.52 -5.80 19.27
C HIS A 120 -6.35 -6.75 19.55
N PHE A 121 -6.58 -7.84 20.27
CA PHE A 121 -5.59 -8.87 20.55
C PHE A 121 -6.29 -10.22 20.80
N MET A 122 -5.52 -11.31 20.75
CA MET A 122 -6.08 -12.66 20.74
C MET A 122 -6.51 -13.13 22.13
N ASN A 123 -5.58 -13.15 23.09
CA ASN A 123 -5.79 -13.63 24.44
C ASN A 123 -5.76 -12.48 25.44
N PRO A 124 -6.39 -12.63 26.62
CA PRO A 124 -6.36 -11.58 27.64
C PRO A 124 -4.96 -11.10 28.03
N GLU A 125 -3.98 -12.00 28.08
CA GLU A 125 -2.58 -11.70 28.40
C GLU A 125 -1.83 -10.91 27.32
N ASP A 126 -2.33 -10.89 26.08
CA ASP A 126 -1.70 -10.20 24.96
C ASP A 126 -1.90 -8.68 25.02
N GLU A 127 -2.67 -8.18 25.97
CA GLU A 127 -2.88 -6.74 26.18
C GLU A 127 -1.57 -5.96 26.33
N VAL A 128 -0.54 -6.60 26.90
CA VAL A 128 0.77 -6.01 27.09
C VAL A 128 1.42 -5.57 25.78
N TYR A 129 1.22 -6.30 24.69
CA TYR A 129 1.77 -5.94 23.38
C TYR A 129 1.10 -4.68 22.84
N ARG A 130 -0.22 -4.56 22.97
CA ARG A 130 -0.96 -3.35 22.59
C ARG A 130 -0.53 -2.15 23.46
N ARG A 131 -0.37 -2.34 24.76
CA ARG A 131 0.12 -1.34 25.71
C ARG A 131 1.47 -0.77 25.28
N ILE A 132 2.44 -1.65 24.99
CA ILE A 132 3.78 -1.26 24.53
C ILE A 132 3.73 -0.48 23.21
N ILE A 133 2.92 -0.92 22.26
CA ILE A 133 2.77 -0.24 20.95
C ILE A 133 2.14 1.14 21.13
N MET A 134 1.11 1.26 21.95
CA MET A 134 0.45 2.53 22.25
C MET A 134 1.39 3.50 22.94
N ALA A 135 2.11 3.04 23.96
CA ALA A 135 3.13 3.84 24.64
C ALA A 135 4.21 4.33 23.66
N GLY A 136 4.74 3.45 22.83
CA GLY A 136 5.72 3.80 21.79
C GLY A 136 5.22 4.81 20.76
N LYS A 137 3.90 4.91 20.58
CA LYS A 137 3.24 5.93 19.74
C LYS A 137 2.84 7.21 20.49
N GLY A 138 3.15 7.30 21.79
CA GLY A 138 2.90 8.47 22.62
C GLY A 138 1.45 8.63 23.12
N PHE A 139 0.67 7.54 23.19
CA PHE A 139 -0.65 7.57 23.82
C PHE A 139 -0.51 7.65 25.35
N GLY A 140 -1.10 8.66 25.96
CA GLY A 140 -0.99 8.90 27.41
C GLY A 140 -1.78 7.92 28.29
N ASP A 141 -2.71 7.18 27.68
CA ASP A 141 -3.58 6.18 28.30
C ASP A 141 -3.16 4.74 27.99
N ALA A 142 -1.94 4.55 27.51
CA ALA A 142 -1.42 3.25 27.10
C ALA A 142 -1.50 2.19 28.21
N ASP A 143 -1.30 2.57 29.46
CA ASP A 143 -1.31 1.66 30.63
C ASP A 143 -2.72 1.29 31.09
N SER A 144 -3.76 1.93 30.58
CA SER A 144 -5.17 1.64 30.86
C SER A 144 -5.80 0.89 29.69
N GLN A 145 -5.55 -0.42 29.61
CA GLN A 145 -6.05 -1.25 28.51
C GLN A 145 -7.42 -1.84 28.84
N PRO A 146 -8.46 -1.60 28.01
CA PRO A 146 -9.70 -2.35 28.10
C PRO A 146 -9.50 -3.80 27.62
N PRO A 147 -10.36 -4.75 28.05
CA PRO A 147 -10.23 -6.18 27.74
C PRO A 147 -10.69 -6.51 26.32
N LEU A 148 -9.97 -6.03 25.31
CA LEU A 148 -10.31 -6.14 23.88
C LEU A 148 -9.77 -7.43 23.23
N TYR A 149 -9.84 -8.54 23.96
CA TYR A 149 -9.43 -9.85 23.45
C TYR A 149 -10.55 -10.54 22.64
N LEU A 150 -10.19 -11.52 21.85
CA LEU A 150 -11.14 -12.32 21.08
C LEU A 150 -11.95 -13.20 22.02
N ARG A 151 -13.23 -12.90 22.18
CA ARG A 151 -14.17 -13.73 22.93
C ARG A 151 -14.83 -14.78 22.05
N THR A 152 -15.02 -15.96 22.60
CA THR A 152 -15.86 -17.00 22.02
C THR A 152 -17.34 -16.61 22.07
N THR A 153 -18.18 -17.36 21.37
CA THR A 153 -19.64 -17.14 21.42
C THR A 153 -20.19 -17.26 22.84
N ASP A 154 -19.71 -18.24 23.60
CA ASP A 154 -20.19 -18.47 24.98
C ASP A 154 -19.78 -17.31 25.88
N GLU A 155 -18.52 -16.86 25.80
CA GLU A 155 -18.04 -15.67 26.53
C GLU A 155 -18.84 -14.41 26.16
N MET A 156 -19.17 -14.23 24.87
CA MET A 156 -19.99 -13.09 24.46
C MET A 156 -21.44 -13.21 24.99
N LEU A 157 -22.00 -14.40 25.08
CA LEU A 157 -23.32 -14.60 25.70
C LEU A 157 -23.32 -14.26 27.18
N GLU A 158 -22.25 -14.61 27.91
CA GLU A 158 -22.06 -14.26 29.32
C GLU A 158 -21.99 -12.73 29.51
N GLU A 159 -21.27 -12.03 28.64
CA GLU A 159 -21.13 -10.55 28.68
C GLU A 159 -22.49 -9.82 28.59
N PHE A 160 -23.47 -10.41 27.94
CA PHE A 160 -24.79 -9.84 27.75
C PHE A 160 -25.91 -10.54 28.52
N GLU A 161 -25.57 -11.45 29.46
CA GLU A 161 -26.57 -12.20 30.24
C GLU A 161 -27.55 -11.30 31.02
N TYR A 162 -27.10 -10.12 31.42
CA TYR A 162 -27.91 -9.11 32.09
C TYR A 162 -29.13 -8.59 31.29
N LEU A 163 -29.16 -8.87 29.99
CA LEU A 163 -30.31 -8.58 29.10
C LEU A 163 -31.33 -9.75 29.06
N GLY A 164 -31.01 -10.88 29.69
CA GLY A 164 -31.72 -12.13 29.61
C GLY A 164 -31.27 -13.01 28.45
N SER A 165 -31.27 -14.33 28.65
CA SER A 165 -30.66 -15.31 27.72
C SER A 165 -31.22 -15.24 26.29
N ALA A 166 -32.54 -15.01 26.11
CA ALA A 166 -33.13 -14.87 24.78
C ALA A 166 -32.63 -13.62 24.05
N LYS A 167 -32.52 -12.49 24.75
CA LYS A 167 -32.04 -11.24 24.16
C LYS A 167 -30.54 -11.29 23.90
N ALA A 168 -29.76 -11.87 24.80
CA ALA A 168 -28.33 -12.08 24.58
C ALA A 168 -28.09 -12.93 23.33
N ARG A 169 -28.83 -14.03 23.15
CA ARG A 169 -28.74 -14.85 21.94
C ARG A 169 -29.09 -14.08 20.67
N GLU A 170 -30.18 -13.31 20.69
CA GLU A 170 -30.59 -12.47 19.56
C GLU A 170 -29.45 -11.53 19.13
N ILE A 171 -28.84 -10.84 20.10
CA ILE A 171 -27.83 -9.80 19.87
C ILE A 171 -26.48 -10.38 19.47
N VAL A 172 -26.06 -11.49 20.10
CA VAL A 172 -24.72 -12.08 19.87
C VAL A 172 -24.72 -13.04 18.68
N ILE A 173 -25.78 -13.71 18.37
CA ILE A 173 -25.83 -14.76 17.34
C ILE A 173 -26.76 -14.38 16.18
N GLU A 174 -28.03 -14.13 16.46
CA GLU A 174 -29.04 -14.07 15.40
C GLU A 174 -28.94 -12.82 14.55
N ASN A 175 -28.79 -11.64 15.16
CA ASN A 175 -28.67 -10.38 14.47
C ASN A 175 -27.35 -10.24 13.70
N PRO A 176 -26.15 -10.61 14.25
CA PRO A 176 -24.92 -10.63 13.47
C PRO A 176 -25.00 -11.55 12.25
N VAL A 177 -25.58 -12.75 12.39
CA VAL A 177 -25.78 -13.68 11.27
C VAL A 177 -26.74 -13.09 10.24
N LYS A 178 -27.84 -12.45 10.69
CA LYS A 178 -28.78 -11.75 9.79
C LYS A 178 -28.08 -10.65 8.97
N ILE A 179 -27.29 -9.82 9.61
CA ILE A 179 -26.52 -8.75 8.92
C ILE A 179 -25.50 -9.36 7.95
N ALA A 180 -24.77 -10.40 8.37
CA ALA A 180 -23.80 -11.07 7.50
C ALA A 180 -24.46 -11.66 6.24
N ARG A 181 -25.69 -12.18 6.36
CA ARG A 181 -26.47 -12.70 5.22
C ARG A 181 -27.01 -11.61 4.28
N MET A 182 -27.11 -10.37 4.73
CA MET A 182 -27.48 -9.24 3.88
C MET A 182 -26.32 -8.80 2.98
N VAL A 183 -25.08 -9.14 3.33
CA VAL A 183 -23.90 -8.80 2.54
C VAL A 183 -23.77 -9.75 1.36
N GLU A 184 -23.76 -9.18 0.16
CA GLU A 184 -23.58 -9.94 -1.07
C GLU A 184 -22.11 -10.35 -1.27
N LYS A 185 -21.88 -11.43 -2.03
CA LYS A 185 -20.52 -11.82 -2.41
C LYS A 185 -19.93 -10.75 -3.34
N ILE A 186 -18.91 -10.07 -2.88
CA ILE A 186 -18.20 -9.04 -3.65
C ILE A 186 -16.73 -9.40 -3.83
N THR A 187 -16.12 -8.84 -4.87
CA THR A 187 -14.66 -8.84 -5.06
C THR A 187 -14.13 -7.48 -4.63
N PRO A 188 -13.41 -7.37 -3.49
CA PRO A 188 -12.94 -6.09 -2.96
C PRO A 188 -12.02 -5.36 -3.93
N VAL A 189 -11.08 -6.08 -4.55
CA VAL A 189 -10.15 -5.57 -5.57
C VAL A 189 -10.57 -6.09 -6.93
N ARG A 190 -10.55 -5.23 -7.95
CA ARG A 190 -10.82 -5.66 -9.33
C ARG A 190 -9.83 -6.75 -9.73
N PRO A 191 -10.29 -7.85 -10.35
CA PRO A 191 -9.39 -8.91 -10.82
C PRO A 191 -8.55 -8.45 -12.02
N ASP A 192 -9.08 -7.52 -12.82
CA ASP A 192 -8.43 -7.04 -14.02
C ASP A 192 -7.38 -5.98 -13.71
N LYS A 193 -6.23 -6.12 -14.34
CA LYS A 193 -5.19 -5.09 -14.33
C LYS A 193 -5.62 -3.92 -15.20
N CYS A 194 -5.28 -2.72 -14.77
CA CYS A 194 -5.60 -1.49 -15.46
C CYS A 194 -4.30 -0.72 -15.76
N PRO A 195 -3.49 -1.18 -16.73
CA PRO A 195 -2.27 -0.46 -17.09
C PRO A 195 -2.63 0.93 -17.63
N PRO A 196 -1.78 1.93 -17.41
CA PRO A 196 -1.96 3.24 -18.02
C PRO A 196 -1.87 3.12 -19.55
N VAL A 197 -2.48 4.07 -20.25
CA VAL A 197 -2.46 4.10 -21.73
C VAL A 197 -1.76 5.36 -22.20
N ILE A 198 -0.74 5.19 -23.04
CA ILE A 198 -0.13 6.26 -23.82
C ILE A 198 -0.33 5.89 -25.29
N PRO A 199 -1.05 6.69 -26.09
CA PRO A 199 -1.24 6.40 -27.50
C PRO A 199 0.10 6.17 -28.23
N ASP A 200 0.13 5.22 -29.14
CA ASP A 200 1.29 4.87 -29.97
C ASP A 200 2.56 4.47 -29.19
N SER A 201 2.44 4.07 -27.93
CA SER A 201 3.59 3.69 -27.10
C SER A 201 4.45 2.59 -27.73
N ASP A 202 3.84 1.63 -28.41
CA ASP A 202 4.54 0.55 -29.10
C ASP A 202 5.44 1.08 -30.22
N LYS A 203 4.90 1.95 -31.06
CA LYS A 203 5.64 2.59 -32.15
C LYS A 203 6.71 3.54 -31.59
N MET A 204 6.35 4.35 -30.59
CA MET A 204 7.30 5.28 -29.95
C MET A 204 8.51 4.53 -29.40
N LEU A 205 8.29 3.43 -28.68
CA LEU A 205 9.37 2.64 -28.09
C LEU A 205 10.28 2.07 -29.18
N ARG A 206 9.69 1.50 -30.24
CA ARG A 206 10.44 0.96 -31.38
C ARG A 206 11.29 2.05 -32.05
N ASP A 207 10.69 3.20 -32.36
CA ASP A 207 11.37 4.32 -33.03
C ASP A 207 12.53 4.85 -32.17
N ILE A 208 12.32 5.06 -30.87
CA ILE A 208 13.36 5.50 -29.92
C ILE A 208 14.54 4.53 -29.93
N CYS A 209 14.25 3.22 -29.79
CA CYS A 209 15.29 2.21 -29.72
C CYS A 209 16.10 2.10 -30.99
N TYR A 210 15.46 2.08 -32.15
CA TYR A 210 16.15 2.00 -33.44
C TYR A 210 16.97 3.27 -33.72
N ASN A 211 16.43 4.46 -33.45
CA ASN A 211 17.15 5.70 -33.60
C ASN A 211 18.43 5.71 -32.73
N LYS A 212 18.35 5.23 -31.52
CA LYS A 212 19.51 5.12 -30.63
C LYS A 212 20.51 4.08 -31.11
N ALA A 213 20.04 2.90 -31.53
CA ALA A 213 20.89 1.83 -32.05
C ALA A 213 21.65 2.30 -33.29
N HIS A 214 20.97 2.95 -34.25
CA HIS A 214 21.60 3.53 -35.42
C HIS A 214 22.63 4.63 -35.08
N SER A 215 22.33 5.45 -34.06
CA SER A 215 23.31 6.46 -33.60
C SER A 215 24.57 5.87 -33.00
N MET A 216 24.52 4.65 -32.49
CA MET A 216 25.69 3.96 -31.89
C MET A 216 26.40 3.07 -32.89
N TYR A 217 25.66 2.27 -33.67
CA TYR A 217 26.22 1.19 -34.52
C TYR A 217 26.09 1.46 -36.03
N GLY A 218 25.54 2.60 -36.44
CA GLY A 218 25.38 2.99 -37.84
C GLY A 218 24.10 2.48 -38.51
N GLU A 219 23.96 2.79 -39.82
CA GLU A 219 22.74 2.41 -40.59
C GLU A 219 22.59 0.90 -40.73
N ASN A 220 23.67 0.18 -40.92
CA ASN A 220 23.72 -1.27 -40.98
C ASN A 220 24.03 -1.84 -39.60
N LEU A 221 22.98 -2.13 -38.84
CA LEU A 221 23.15 -2.67 -37.49
C LEU A 221 23.78 -4.05 -37.51
N PRO A 222 24.72 -4.36 -36.59
CA PRO A 222 25.21 -5.72 -36.38
C PRO A 222 24.05 -6.67 -36.07
N GLU A 223 24.17 -7.92 -36.56
CA GLU A 223 23.13 -8.94 -36.36
C GLU A 223 22.78 -9.15 -34.89
N ILE A 224 23.76 -9.23 -34.01
CA ILE A 224 23.57 -9.37 -32.56
C ILE A 224 22.74 -8.25 -31.95
N VAL A 225 22.88 -7.02 -32.45
CA VAL A 225 22.10 -5.83 -32.02
C VAL A 225 20.64 -5.97 -32.48
N THR A 226 20.46 -6.31 -33.76
CA THR A 226 19.13 -6.44 -34.35
C THR A 226 18.36 -7.61 -33.75
N GLU A 227 18.96 -8.78 -33.61
CA GLU A 227 18.33 -9.95 -33.01
C GLU A 227 17.90 -9.69 -31.57
N ARG A 228 18.78 -9.12 -30.76
CA ARG A 228 18.46 -8.79 -29.38
C ARG A 228 17.35 -7.74 -29.28
N LEU A 229 17.40 -6.71 -30.11
CA LEU A 229 16.41 -5.63 -30.11
C LEU A 229 15.03 -6.14 -30.53
N GLU A 230 14.94 -6.91 -31.62
CA GLU A 230 13.66 -7.48 -32.08
C GLU A 230 13.08 -8.49 -31.11
N ARG A 231 13.92 -9.33 -30.53
CA ARG A 231 13.48 -10.31 -29.52
C ARG A 231 12.84 -9.62 -28.32
N GLU A 232 13.49 -8.59 -27.78
CA GLU A 232 12.99 -7.83 -26.63
C GLU A 232 11.76 -7.01 -26.99
N LEU A 233 11.78 -6.24 -28.08
CA LEU A 233 10.65 -5.42 -28.51
C LEU A 233 9.40 -6.26 -28.78
N ASN A 234 9.55 -7.41 -29.45
CA ASN A 234 8.41 -8.30 -29.69
C ASN A 234 7.81 -8.84 -28.39
N SER A 235 8.65 -9.22 -27.43
CA SER A 235 8.19 -9.66 -26.10
C SER A 235 7.49 -8.53 -25.34
N ILE A 236 8.07 -7.34 -25.29
CA ILE A 236 7.55 -6.18 -24.56
C ILE A 236 6.22 -5.72 -25.16
N ILE A 237 6.14 -5.59 -26.48
CA ILE A 237 4.97 -5.09 -27.19
C ILE A 237 3.83 -6.11 -27.14
N SER A 238 4.09 -7.39 -27.41
CA SER A 238 3.06 -8.43 -27.41
C SER A 238 2.40 -8.63 -26.04
N ASN A 239 3.12 -8.32 -24.95
CA ASN A 239 2.60 -8.38 -23.59
C ASN A 239 2.02 -7.03 -23.10
N GLY A 240 2.01 -5.98 -23.92
CA GLY A 240 1.46 -4.67 -23.57
C GLY A 240 2.32 -3.86 -22.60
N PHE A 241 3.62 -4.13 -22.51
CA PHE A 241 4.51 -3.47 -21.55
C PHE A 241 5.18 -2.21 -22.10
N ALA A 242 5.02 -1.88 -23.38
CA ALA A 242 5.67 -0.73 -24.00
C ALA A 242 5.37 0.59 -23.27
N VAL A 243 4.15 0.77 -22.78
CA VAL A 243 3.76 1.95 -22.04
C VAL A 243 4.60 2.15 -20.76
N MET A 244 4.99 1.08 -20.07
CA MET A 244 5.82 1.12 -18.87
C MET A 244 7.22 1.67 -19.20
N TYR A 245 7.79 1.20 -20.30
CA TYR A 245 9.08 1.70 -20.81
C TYR A 245 9.00 3.17 -21.21
N ILE A 246 7.93 3.60 -21.89
CA ILE A 246 7.74 5.00 -22.27
C ILE A 246 7.58 5.92 -21.05
N ILE A 247 6.89 5.47 -20.01
CA ILE A 247 6.78 6.23 -18.76
C ILE A 247 8.18 6.40 -18.13
N ALA A 248 8.92 5.30 -17.98
CA ALA A 248 10.28 5.34 -17.41
C ALA A 248 11.21 6.24 -18.23
N GLN A 249 11.18 6.10 -19.55
CA GLN A 249 11.95 6.93 -20.47
C GLN A 249 11.64 8.43 -20.29
N LYS A 250 10.36 8.80 -20.26
CA LYS A 250 9.95 10.21 -20.09
C LYS A 250 10.43 10.77 -18.75
N LEU A 251 10.33 10.00 -17.67
CA LEU A 251 10.78 10.40 -16.33
C LEU A 251 12.30 10.58 -16.28
N VAL A 252 13.07 9.65 -16.82
CA VAL A 252 14.54 9.73 -16.85
C VAL A 252 14.99 10.90 -17.70
N TRP A 253 14.46 11.04 -18.91
CA TRP A 253 14.87 12.11 -19.82
C TRP A 253 14.55 13.49 -19.24
N LYS A 254 13.38 13.66 -18.62
CA LYS A 254 13.02 14.92 -17.98
C LYS A 254 13.98 15.29 -16.84
N SER A 255 14.35 14.32 -16.01
CA SER A 255 15.31 14.54 -14.93
C SER A 255 16.68 14.96 -15.45
N VAL A 256 17.16 14.28 -16.50
CA VAL A 256 18.44 14.57 -17.13
C VAL A 256 18.41 15.94 -17.82
N GLU A 257 17.33 16.29 -18.52
CA GLU A 257 17.11 17.61 -19.13
C GLU A 257 17.18 18.73 -18.08
N ASP A 258 16.61 18.49 -16.90
CA ASP A 258 16.65 19.44 -15.78
C ASP A 258 17.99 19.44 -15.01
N GLY A 259 18.98 18.65 -15.46
CA GLY A 259 20.35 18.63 -14.93
C GLY A 259 20.58 17.62 -13.79
N TYR A 260 19.67 16.68 -13.56
CA TYR A 260 19.77 15.68 -12.51
C TYR A 260 19.93 14.28 -13.08
N LEU A 261 21.00 13.59 -12.64
CA LEU A 261 21.24 12.19 -13.02
C LEU A 261 20.22 11.24 -12.40
N VAL A 262 19.92 10.18 -13.13
CA VAL A 262 19.06 9.07 -12.68
C VAL A 262 19.85 7.78 -12.80
N GLY A 263 19.87 6.98 -11.74
CA GLY A 263 20.43 5.62 -11.75
C GLY A 263 19.31 4.58 -11.85
N SER A 264 19.49 3.57 -12.67
CA SER A 264 18.63 2.40 -12.64
C SER A 264 19.10 1.42 -11.56
N ARG A 265 18.17 0.61 -11.04
CA ARG A 265 18.45 -0.43 -10.04
C ARG A 265 17.72 -1.73 -10.41
N GLY A 266 18.26 -2.84 -9.96
CA GLY A 266 17.62 -4.16 -10.15
C GLY A 266 17.79 -4.71 -11.55
N SER A 267 16.82 -5.52 -11.97
CA SER A 267 16.91 -6.33 -13.19
C SER A 267 16.72 -5.55 -14.50
N VAL A 268 16.35 -4.27 -14.47
CA VAL A 268 16.16 -3.46 -15.70
C VAL A 268 17.43 -3.34 -16.54
N GLY A 269 18.59 -3.42 -15.94
CA GLY A 269 19.89 -3.43 -16.64
C GLY A 269 20.11 -4.67 -17.55
N SER A 270 19.25 -5.68 -17.51
CA SER A 270 19.27 -6.81 -18.45
C SER A 270 18.40 -6.61 -19.70
N SER A 271 17.73 -5.46 -19.82
CA SER A 271 16.95 -5.11 -21.02
C SER A 271 17.74 -4.16 -21.94
N PHE A 272 18.07 -4.63 -23.11
CA PHE A 272 18.70 -3.83 -24.15
C PHE A 272 17.77 -2.74 -24.69
N VAL A 273 16.46 -3.01 -24.72
CA VAL A 273 15.45 -1.98 -25.02
C VAL A 273 15.49 -0.86 -24.00
N ALA A 274 15.68 -1.17 -22.72
CA ALA A 274 15.82 -0.15 -21.68
C ALA A 274 17.09 0.70 -21.88
N THR A 275 18.19 0.09 -22.31
CA THR A 275 19.43 0.81 -22.68
C THR A 275 19.20 1.73 -23.88
N MET A 276 18.59 1.21 -24.94
CA MET A 276 18.32 1.99 -26.16
C MET A 276 17.28 3.09 -25.94
N ALA A 277 16.34 2.88 -25.02
CA ALA A 277 15.40 3.92 -24.60
C ALA A 277 16.00 4.97 -23.63
N GLY A 278 17.22 4.79 -23.19
CA GLY A 278 17.89 5.72 -22.26
C GLY A 278 17.32 5.64 -20.83
N ILE A 279 16.77 4.49 -20.44
CA ILE A 279 16.25 4.23 -19.09
C ILE A 279 17.40 3.77 -18.17
N THR A 280 18.32 3.00 -18.69
CA THR A 280 19.52 2.50 -18.00
C THR A 280 20.77 2.75 -18.82
N GLU A 281 21.90 2.90 -18.13
CA GLU A 281 23.21 3.00 -18.76
C GLU A 281 23.89 1.63 -18.96
N VAL A 282 23.33 0.57 -18.36
CA VAL A 282 23.84 -0.79 -18.50
C VAL A 282 23.52 -1.35 -19.87
N ASN A 283 24.54 -1.77 -20.62
CA ASN A 283 24.39 -2.44 -21.91
C ASN A 283 24.50 -3.97 -21.72
N PRO A 284 23.38 -4.72 -21.82
CA PRO A 284 23.40 -6.17 -21.57
C PRO A 284 23.93 -7.04 -22.70
N LEU A 285 24.32 -6.44 -23.82
CA LEU A 285 24.99 -7.19 -24.92
C LEU A 285 26.31 -7.79 -24.44
N SER A 286 26.84 -8.75 -25.19
CA SER A 286 28.20 -9.25 -24.96
C SER A 286 29.23 -8.13 -25.02
N PRO A 287 30.39 -8.30 -24.37
CA PRO A 287 31.51 -7.37 -24.47
C PRO A 287 31.86 -7.02 -25.91
N HIS A 288 32.02 -5.75 -26.23
CA HIS A 288 32.28 -5.27 -27.57
C HIS A 288 32.95 -3.88 -27.57
N TYR A 289 33.55 -3.58 -28.71
CA TYR A 289 33.98 -2.21 -29.04
C TYR A 289 33.01 -1.57 -30.01
N TYR A 290 32.83 -0.26 -29.91
CA TYR A 290 32.18 0.53 -30.94
C TYR A 290 32.83 1.92 -31.06
N CYS A 291 32.75 2.50 -32.26
CA CYS A 291 33.28 3.81 -32.55
C CYS A 291 32.17 4.86 -32.63
N LYS A 292 32.21 5.87 -31.77
CA LYS A 292 31.22 6.97 -31.76
C LYS A 292 31.25 7.84 -33.03
N LYS A 293 32.35 7.81 -33.83
CA LYS A 293 32.55 8.66 -35.00
C LYS A 293 32.15 7.97 -36.31
N CYS A 294 32.61 6.76 -36.53
CA CYS A 294 32.37 6.04 -37.79
C CYS A 294 31.48 4.82 -37.65
N HIS A 295 30.98 4.54 -36.43
CA HIS A 295 30.08 3.42 -36.09
C HIS A 295 30.66 2.02 -36.33
N TYR A 296 31.99 1.91 -36.52
CA TYR A 296 32.65 0.61 -36.50
C TYR A 296 32.33 -0.12 -35.18
N SER A 297 32.06 -1.39 -35.25
CA SER A 297 31.83 -2.23 -34.06
C SER A 297 32.53 -3.57 -34.21
N ASP A 298 32.96 -4.14 -33.07
CA ASP A 298 33.64 -5.42 -33.00
C ASP A 298 33.10 -6.23 -31.83
N PHE A 299 32.33 -7.25 -32.16
CA PHE A 299 31.71 -8.19 -31.22
C PHE A 299 32.38 -9.57 -31.20
N ASP A 300 33.32 -9.85 -32.16
CA ASP A 300 33.69 -11.23 -32.45
C ASP A 300 35.20 -11.44 -32.67
N SER A 301 36.05 -10.40 -32.54
CA SER A 301 37.51 -10.60 -32.65
C SER A 301 38.01 -11.53 -31.52
N GLU A 302 39.15 -12.18 -31.74
CA GLU A 302 39.79 -13.05 -30.78
C GLU A 302 40.02 -12.37 -29.40
N GLU A 303 40.30 -11.06 -29.44
CA GLU A 303 40.46 -10.25 -28.23
C GLU A 303 39.17 -10.08 -27.47
N VAL A 304 38.05 -9.77 -28.16
CA VAL A 304 36.70 -9.62 -27.55
C VAL A 304 36.20 -10.94 -26.97
N ARG A 305 36.40 -12.04 -27.68
CA ARG A 305 35.99 -13.40 -27.21
C ARG A 305 36.61 -13.81 -25.89
N LYS A 306 37.82 -13.30 -25.55
CA LYS A 306 38.47 -13.55 -24.25
C LYS A 306 37.71 -12.98 -23.06
N PHE A 307 36.81 -12.02 -23.30
CA PHE A 307 35.99 -11.35 -22.28
C PHE A 307 34.52 -11.81 -22.30
N ALA A 308 34.18 -12.81 -23.10
CA ALA A 308 32.81 -13.37 -23.13
C ALA A 308 32.38 -13.83 -21.72
N GLY A 309 31.15 -13.51 -21.33
CA GLY A 309 30.64 -13.75 -19.96
C GLY A 309 31.16 -12.80 -18.90
N GLY A 310 31.92 -11.75 -19.30
CA GLY A 310 32.51 -10.75 -18.42
C GLY A 310 32.02 -9.33 -18.71
N CYS A 311 32.90 -8.36 -18.45
CA CYS A 311 32.59 -6.95 -18.60
C CYS A 311 33.42 -6.32 -19.74
N GLY A 312 32.76 -5.67 -20.69
CA GLY A 312 33.47 -4.98 -21.79
C GLY A 312 34.38 -3.85 -21.31
N TRP A 313 34.10 -3.25 -20.17
CA TRP A 313 34.95 -2.21 -19.61
C TRP A 313 36.36 -2.71 -19.19
N ASP A 314 36.49 -4.01 -18.93
CA ASP A 314 37.75 -4.65 -18.58
C ASP A 314 38.65 -4.91 -19.81
N MET A 315 38.10 -4.77 -21.03
CA MET A 315 38.88 -4.91 -22.25
C MET A 315 39.96 -3.82 -22.38
N PRO A 316 41.10 -4.11 -23.03
CA PRO A 316 42.14 -3.11 -23.24
C PRO A 316 41.66 -1.95 -24.09
N ASP A 317 42.28 -0.77 -23.89
CA ASP A 317 42.04 0.39 -24.76
C ASP A 317 42.51 0.11 -26.18
N ARG A 318 41.69 0.50 -27.17
CA ARG A 318 41.98 0.26 -28.59
C ARG A 318 41.57 1.44 -29.45
N THR A 319 42.28 1.67 -30.54
CA THR A 319 41.92 2.67 -31.56
C THR A 319 41.09 2.02 -32.68
N CYS A 320 40.20 2.79 -33.25
CA CYS A 320 39.36 2.35 -34.37
C CYS A 320 40.21 2.09 -35.61
N PRO A 321 40.12 0.89 -36.20
CA PRO A 321 40.90 0.56 -37.42
C PRO A 321 40.45 1.33 -38.66
N VAL A 322 39.26 1.96 -38.62
CA VAL A 322 38.68 2.67 -39.76
C VAL A 322 39.01 4.15 -39.69
N CYS A 323 38.87 4.83 -38.57
CA CYS A 323 39.00 6.28 -38.45
C CYS A 323 40.06 6.78 -37.44
N GLY A 324 40.72 5.85 -36.73
CA GLY A 324 41.77 6.18 -35.76
C GLY A 324 41.32 6.76 -34.41
N GLU A 325 40.01 6.96 -34.20
CA GLU A 325 39.48 7.43 -32.92
C GLU A 325 39.57 6.34 -31.84
N LYS A 326 39.56 6.74 -30.56
CA LYS A 326 39.49 5.79 -29.44
C LYS A 326 38.14 5.06 -29.45
N LEU A 327 38.19 3.73 -29.44
CA LEU A 327 36.99 2.90 -29.35
C LEU A 327 36.39 3.01 -27.96
N THR A 328 35.04 2.99 -27.90
CA THR A 328 34.28 2.82 -26.66
C THR A 328 34.15 1.33 -26.38
N LYS A 329 34.35 0.94 -25.13
CA LYS A 329 34.22 -0.41 -24.62
C LYS A 329 32.88 -0.51 -23.92
N ASP A 330 32.10 -1.58 -24.16
CA ASP A 330 30.78 -1.75 -23.56
C ASP A 330 30.39 -3.23 -23.50
N GLY A 331 29.25 -3.52 -22.84
CA GLY A 331 28.70 -4.86 -22.75
C GLY A 331 28.97 -5.57 -21.42
N PHE A 332 27.90 -6.14 -20.83
CA PHE A 332 27.95 -6.85 -19.56
C PHE A 332 27.47 -8.30 -19.66
N ASP A 333 27.13 -8.76 -20.85
CA ASP A 333 26.69 -10.13 -21.16
C ASP A 333 25.54 -10.64 -20.25
N ILE A 334 24.47 -9.86 -20.13
CA ILE A 334 23.34 -10.16 -19.26
C ILE A 334 22.15 -10.71 -20.07
N PRO A 335 21.63 -11.90 -19.72
CA PRO A 335 20.47 -12.47 -20.39
C PRO A 335 19.19 -11.67 -20.13
N PHE A 336 18.36 -11.47 -21.16
CA PHE A 336 17.09 -10.78 -21.07
C PHE A 336 16.09 -11.48 -20.12
N GLU A 337 16.18 -12.79 -20.01
CA GLU A 337 15.36 -13.61 -19.14
C GLU A 337 15.44 -13.21 -17.67
N THR A 338 16.50 -12.55 -17.27
CA THR A 338 16.66 -11.99 -15.91
C THR A 338 15.60 -10.93 -15.62
N PHE A 339 15.11 -10.23 -16.64
CA PHE A 339 14.11 -9.16 -16.48
C PHE A 339 12.68 -9.66 -16.65
N LEU A 340 12.32 -10.17 -17.83
CA LEU A 340 10.94 -10.57 -18.15
C LEU A 340 10.70 -12.09 -18.04
N GLY A 341 11.66 -12.86 -17.56
CA GLY A 341 11.55 -14.31 -17.43
C GLY A 341 11.68 -15.04 -18.77
N PHE A 342 11.77 -16.37 -18.73
CA PHE A 342 11.95 -17.22 -19.91
C PHE A 342 10.80 -17.14 -20.93
N LYS A 343 9.59 -16.86 -20.49
CA LYS A 343 8.41 -16.68 -21.35
C LYS A 343 8.19 -15.21 -21.79
N GLY A 344 8.99 -14.28 -21.31
CA GLY A 344 8.88 -12.86 -21.61
C GLY A 344 7.62 -12.18 -21.07
N ASN A 345 6.87 -12.82 -20.21
CA ASN A 345 5.56 -12.37 -19.72
C ASN A 345 5.55 -11.96 -18.22
N LYS A 346 6.67 -11.99 -17.56
CA LYS A 346 6.82 -11.40 -16.23
C LYS A 346 6.64 -9.89 -16.35
N GLU A 347 5.84 -9.29 -15.48
CA GLU A 347 5.68 -7.84 -15.46
C GLU A 347 7.01 -7.13 -15.20
N PRO A 348 7.33 -6.10 -16.00
CA PRO A 348 8.56 -5.33 -15.79
C PRO A 348 8.50 -4.56 -14.48
N ASP A 349 9.57 -4.66 -13.70
CA ASP A 349 9.82 -3.88 -12.49
C ASP A 349 10.99 -2.94 -12.77
N ILE A 350 10.67 -1.68 -13.07
CA ILE A 350 11.64 -0.66 -13.45
C ILE A 350 11.89 0.26 -12.27
N ASP A 351 12.95 -0.03 -11.52
CA ASP A 351 13.40 0.77 -10.39
C ASP A 351 14.31 1.90 -10.84
N LEU A 352 13.94 3.13 -10.50
CA LEU A 352 14.70 4.35 -10.82
C LEU A 352 15.08 5.11 -9.56
N ASN A 353 16.37 5.44 -9.43
CA ASN A 353 16.92 6.24 -8.35
C ASN A 353 17.08 7.69 -8.83
N PHE A 354 16.18 8.56 -8.44
CA PHE A 354 16.28 10.00 -8.66
C PHE A 354 17.10 10.67 -7.55
N SER A 355 17.71 11.81 -7.85
CA SER A 355 18.27 12.67 -6.80
C SER A 355 17.20 13.02 -5.77
N GLY A 356 17.56 13.03 -4.48
CA GLY A 356 16.63 13.41 -3.39
C GLY A 356 16.00 14.78 -3.60
N ASP A 357 16.78 15.73 -4.14
CA ASP A 357 16.30 17.09 -4.43
C ASP A 357 15.33 17.16 -5.62
N TYR A 358 15.38 16.17 -6.52
CA TYR A 358 14.54 16.12 -7.71
C TYR A 358 13.35 15.17 -7.60
N GLN A 359 13.34 14.25 -6.65
CA GLN A 359 12.31 13.19 -6.54
C GLN A 359 10.88 13.73 -6.56
N SER A 360 10.62 14.85 -5.87
CA SER A 360 9.29 15.47 -5.87
C SER A 360 8.88 16.00 -7.24
N ASN A 361 9.82 16.49 -8.05
CA ASN A 361 9.58 16.94 -9.42
C ASN A 361 9.28 15.75 -10.35
N ALA A 362 10.00 14.64 -10.19
CA ALA A 362 9.70 13.41 -10.93
C ALA A 362 8.27 12.92 -10.64
N HIS A 363 7.83 12.92 -9.37
CA HIS A 363 6.45 12.60 -9.01
C HIS A 363 5.44 13.55 -9.66
N LYS A 364 5.68 14.85 -9.65
CA LYS A 364 4.80 15.84 -10.32
C LYS A 364 4.77 15.68 -11.83
N TYR A 365 5.88 15.26 -12.43
CA TYR A 365 5.94 15.06 -13.88
C TYR A 365 5.00 13.93 -14.35
N THR A 366 4.67 12.95 -13.52
CA THR A 366 3.65 11.96 -13.85
C THR A 366 2.27 12.59 -14.10
N GLU A 367 1.94 13.69 -13.41
CA GLU A 367 0.73 14.45 -13.67
C GLU A 367 0.79 15.21 -15.01
N VAL A 368 1.97 15.59 -15.46
CA VAL A 368 2.15 16.17 -16.81
C VAL A 368 1.89 15.12 -17.88
N ILE A 369 2.33 13.86 -17.64
CA ILE A 369 2.13 12.77 -18.58
C ILE A 369 0.65 12.36 -18.68
N PHE A 370 -0.08 12.28 -17.56
CA PHE A 370 -1.42 11.70 -17.47
C PHE A 370 -2.54 12.69 -17.14
N GLY A 371 -2.22 13.92 -16.83
CA GLY A 371 -3.15 14.97 -16.40
C GLY A 371 -3.23 15.13 -14.88
N ALA A 372 -3.59 16.33 -14.45
CA ALA A 372 -3.72 16.67 -13.03
C ALA A 372 -4.79 15.80 -12.35
N GLY A 373 -4.46 15.26 -11.19
CA GLY A 373 -5.35 14.41 -10.40
C GLY A 373 -5.54 12.99 -10.93
N GLN A 374 -4.77 12.57 -11.94
CA GLN A 374 -4.82 11.22 -12.51
C GLN A 374 -3.73 10.29 -11.95
N THR A 375 -2.78 10.83 -11.20
CA THR A 375 -1.68 10.06 -10.61
C THR A 375 -1.67 10.20 -9.10
N PHE A 376 -1.38 9.08 -8.41
CA PHE A 376 -1.36 9.02 -6.95
C PHE A 376 -0.13 8.28 -6.48
N ARG A 377 0.44 8.75 -5.39
CA ARG A 377 1.53 8.04 -4.72
C ARG A 377 0.96 6.83 -3.98
N ALA A 378 1.37 5.64 -4.39
CA ALA A 378 1.02 4.41 -3.68
C ALA A 378 1.78 4.32 -2.35
N GLY A 379 1.10 3.86 -1.32
CA GLY A 379 1.68 3.51 -0.03
C GLY A 379 1.62 2.00 0.20
N THR A 380 2.41 1.52 1.14
CA THR A 380 2.35 0.14 1.62
C THR A 380 1.93 0.12 3.08
N VAL A 381 1.18 -0.90 3.46
CA VAL A 381 0.90 -1.23 4.85
C VAL A 381 1.82 -2.39 5.23
N GLY A 382 2.68 -2.15 6.20
CA GLY A 382 3.63 -3.15 6.69
C GLY A 382 3.47 -3.37 8.20
N THR A 383 4.01 -4.47 8.68
CA THR A 383 4.19 -4.73 10.12
C THR A 383 5.26 -3.82 10.70
N LEU A 384 5.28 -3.72 12.02
CA LEU A 384 6.34 -3.00 12.73
C LEU A 384 7.68 -3.74 12.53
N ALA A 385 8.73 -3.02 12.11
CA ALA A 385 10.04 -3.63 11.93
C ALA A 385 10.66 -4.06 13.27
N ASP A 386 11.36 -5.19 13.29
CA ASP A 386 11.94 -5.77 14.53
C ASP A 386 12.76 -4.79 15.35
N LYS A 387 13.59 -3.96 14.70
CA LYS A 387 14.37 -2.92 15.40
C LYS A 387 13.48 -1.87 16.09
N THR A 388 12.37 -1.52 15.46
CA THR A 388 11.41 -0.56 16.04
C THR A 388 10.65 -1.20 17.19
N ALA A 389 10.21 -2.45 17.03
CA ALA A 389 9.55 -3.23 18.08
C ALA A 389 10.49 -3.40 19.29
N PHE A 390 11.75 -3.76 19.06
CA PHE A 390 12.77 -3.84 20.11
C PHE A 390 12.92 -2.51 20.86
N GLY A 391 12.98 -1.40 20.13
CA GLY A 391 13.06 -0.06 20.73
C GLY A 391 11.84 0.26 21.59
N TYR A 392 10.64 -0.06 21.13
CA TYR A 392 9.40 0.16 21.89
C TYR A 392 9.37 -0.65 23.19
N VAL A 393 9.69 -1.95 23.12
CA VAL A 393 9.75 -2.82 24.30
C VAL A 393 10.78 -2.31 25.31
N LYS A 394 12.01 -2.03 24.84
CA LYS A 394 13.09 -1.52 25.68
C LYS A 394 12.67 -0.24 26.41
N ASN A 395 12.25 0.77 25.66
CA ASN A 395 11.90 2.08 26.21
C ASN A 395 10.73 1.99 27.20
N TYR A 396 9.69 1.20 26.86
CA TYR A 396 8.54 1.01 27.74
C TYR A 396 8.97 0.51 29.13
N TYR A 397 9.77 -0.56 29.20
CA TYR A 397 10.20 -1.12 30.48
C TYR A 397 11.24 -0.25 31.20
N GLU A 398 12.09 0.48 30.49
CA GLU A 398 13.01 1.46 31.10
C GLU A 398 12.24 2.63 31.75
N GLU A 399 11.24 3.17 31.05
CA GLU A 399 10.39 4.26 31.57
C GLU A 399 9.60 3.85 32.84
N HIS A 400 9.25 2.56 32.93
CA HIS A 400 8.57 2.00 34.12
C HIS A 400 9.53 1.47 35.21
N GLY A 401 10.82 1.74 35.09
CA GLY A 401 11.81 1.27 36.06
C GLY A 401 12.05 -0.24 36.10
N GLN A 402 11.64 -0.95 35.03
CA GLN A 402 11.71 -2.41 34.90
C GLN A 402 12.64 -2.84 33.77
N GLY A 403 13.80 -2.20 33.62
CA GLY A 403 14.73 -2.50 32.52
C GLY A 403 14.98 -4.00 32.35
N LYS A 404 14.89 -4.48 31.12
CA LYS A 404 15.00 -5.89 30.73
C LYS A 404 16.30 -6.18 30.00
N ARG A 405 16.81 -7.41 30.13
CA ARG A 405 17.95 -7.89 29.36
C ARG A 405 17.54 -8.10 27.90
N LYS A 406 18.51 -8.08 27.01
CA LYS A 406 18.28 -8.23 25.57
C LYS A 406 17.45 -9.47 25.22
N CYS A 407 17.78 -10.62 25.82
CA CYS A 407 17.05 -11.88 25.55
C CYS A 407 15.58 -11.86 26.02
N GLU A 408 15.26 -11.06 27.04
CA GLU A 408 13.88 -10.86 27.50
C GLU A 408 13.13 -9.96 26.56
N ILE A 409 13.77 -8.89 26.05
CA ILE A 409 13.21 -8.00 25.04
C ILE A 409 12.96 -8.77 23.75
N ASP A 410 13.94 -9.54 23.26
CA ASP A 410 13.81 -10.34 22.04
C ASP A 410 12.62 -11.32 22.13
N ARG A 411 12.38 -11.93 23.29
CA ARG A 411 11.24 -12.82 23.52
C ARG A 411 9.90 -12.07 23.45
N ILE A 412 9.81 -10.88 24.02
CA ILE A 412 8.59 -10.05 23.98
C ILE A 412 8.31 -9.56 22.54
N VAL A 413 9.35 -9.26 21.78
CA VAL A 413 9.22 -8.85 20.36
C VAL A 413 8.65 -9.96 19.48
N GLN A 414 8.89 -11.24 19.86
CA GLN A 414 8.39 -12.40 19.12
C GLN A 414 6.94 -12.79 19.45
N GLY A 415 6.41 -12.34 20.58
CA GLY A 415 5.01 -12.52 20.98
C GLY A 415 4.12 -11.47 20.36
#